data_07140578423548d9c1bcba457b8019e9
#
_entry.id   07140578423548d9c1bcba457b8019e9
#
_cell.length_a   1.000
_cell.length_b   1.000
_cell.length_c   1.000
_cell.angle_alpha   90.00
_cell.angle_beta   90.00
_cell.angle_gamma   90.00
#
_symmetry.space_group_name_H-M   'P 1'
#
loop_
_entity.id
_entity.type
_entity.pdbx_description
1 polymer ?
#
loop_
_entity_poly.entity_id
_entity_poly.type
_entity_poly.pdbx_seq_one_letter_code
_entity_poly.pdbx_strand_id
1 'polypeptide(L)'
;MIAIKEVDDPLQLSEFFGLTDSRLKSKIIFAQGRQNTNYDINLYACHPFFIQGFGSMTNGENTAFGPIKEYLISRGVTGYVGYDSDSEVFTHILHFAVRQLGYPLQYYKDIITPLKASEMERRLDSGVLALLKASLRPLCIDGPNMVIGFTPDGTCFMAHDSKKLRPGIVGGTKGRIAFVSEECGLDSVVPDRDHSLDIFPMKYDMVIVSPGAEEVRVWNQLYGWTTTIN
;
A
#
# COMPACT_ATOMS: atom_id res chain seq x y z
N MET A 1 -17.20 2.17 -6.50
CA MET A 1 -16.46 1.40 -5.48
C MET A 1 -17.44 0.87 -4.45
N ILE A 2 -17.31 -0.39 -4.09
CA ILE A 2 -18.09 -1.04 -3.02
C ILE A 2 -17.08 -1.44 -1.94
N ALA A 3 -17.37 -1.16 -0.68
CA ALA A 3 -16.59 -1.61 0.47
C ALA A 3 -17.52 -2.38 1.41
N ILE A 4 -17.09 -3.57 1.79
CA ILE A 4 -17.77 -4.42 2.76
C ILE A 4 -16.82 -4.57 3.93
N LYS A 5 -17.28 -4.23 5.14
CA LYS A 5 -16.54 -4.37 6.38
C LYS A 5 -17.44 -5.09 7.38
N GLU A 6 -17.06 -6.28 7.77
CA GLU A 6 -17.85 -7.12 8.66
C GLU A 6 -16.97 -8.05 9.50
N VAL A 7 -17.50 -8.59 10.55
CA VAL A 7 -16.84 -9.53 11.45
C VAL A 7 -17.50 -10.88 11.30
N ASP A 8 -16.89 -11.77 10.57
CA ASP A 8 -17.27 -13.18 10.46
C ASP A 8 -16.18 -13.97 9.71
N ASP A 9 -16.40 -15.27 9.54
CA ASP A 9 -15.62 -16.11 8.67
C ASP A 9 -15.72 -15.63 7.21
N PRO A 10 -14.59 -15.53 6.48
CA PRO A 10 -14.59 -15.05 5.08
C PRO A 10 -15.51 -15.83 4.14
N LEU A 11 -15.70 -17.14 4.33
CA LEU A 11 -16.59 -17.94 3.50
C LEU A 11 -18.04 -17.59 3.74
N GLN A 12 -18.44 -17.43 5.04
CA GLN A 12 -19.80 -17.02 5.40
C GLN A 12 -20.10 -15.61 4.86
N LEU A 13 -19.15 -14.68 4.97
CA LEU A 13 -19.30 -13.34 4.40
C LEU A 13 -19.44 -13.40 2.87
N SER A 14 -18.67 -14.25 2.20
CA SER A 14 -18.77 -14.43 0.76
C SER A 14 -20.15 -14.94 0.33
N GLU A 15 -20.71 -15.90 1.05
CA GLU A 15 -22.07 -16.42 0.79
C GLU A 15 -23.13 -15.36 1.09
N PHE A 16 -23.06 -14.71 2.26
CA PHE A 16 -24.05 -13.71 2.67
C PHE A 16 -24.15 -12.53 1.71
N PHE A 17 -23.01 -11.99 1.26
CA PHE A 17 -22.95 -10.88 0.32
C PHE A 17 -23.00 -11.31 -1.15
N GLY A 18 -23.09 -12.59 -1.44
CA GLY A 18 -23.11 -13.12 -2.80
C GLY A 18 -21.85 -12.77 -3.60
N LEU A 19 -20.67 -12.78 -2.98
CA LEU A 19 -19.42 -12.32 -3.63
C LEU A 19 -18.95 -13.25 -4.76
N THR A 20 -19.49 -14.46 -4.85
CA THR A 20 -19.23 -15.41 -5.94
C THR A 20 -20.14 -15.20 -7.16
N ASP A 21 -21.08 -14.24 -7.13
CA ASP A 21 -21.96 -13.95 -8.26
C ASP A 21 -21.15 -13.46 -9.46
N SER A 22 -21.26 -14.15 -10.59
CA SER A 22 -20.54 -13.85 -11.83
C SER A 22 -20.82 -12.46 -12.42
N ARG A 23 -21.89 -11.80 -11.97
CA ARG A 23 -22.23 -10.42 -12.33
C ARG A 23 -21.38 -9.40 -11.59
N LEU A 24 -20.78 -9.77 -10.43
CA LEU A 24 -19.83 -8.93 -9.70
C LEU A 24 -18.47 -8.97 -10.41
N LYS A 25 -18.18 -7.90 -11.12
CA LYS A 25 -16.90 -7.75 -11.83
C LYS A 25 -16.21 -6.48 -11.34
N SER A 26 -14.91 -6.57 -11.05
CA SER A 26 -14.09 -5.44 -10.68
C SER A 26 -12.72 -5.53 -11.34
N LYS A 27 -12.13 -4.37 -11.63
CA LYS A 27 -10.73 -4.26 -12.09
C LYS A 27 -9.73 -4.40 -10.95
N ILE A 28 -10.14 -4.01 -9.74
CA ILE A 28 -9.30 -4.07 -8.54
C ILE A 28 -10.16 -4.66 -7.43
N ILE A 29 -9.63 -5.66 -6.75
CA ILE A 29 -10.25 -6.28 -5.58
C ILE A 29 -9.23 -6.21 -4.44
N PHE A 30 -9.64 -5.61 -3.32
CA PHE A 30 -8.87 -5.60 -2.08
C PHE A 30 -9.60 -6.46 -1.06
N ALA A 31 -8.88 -7.40 -0.44
CA ALA A 31 -9.41 -8.24 0.62
C ALA A 31 -8.40 -8.34 1.76
N GLN A 32 -8.85 -8.27 2.99
CA GLN A 32 -8.02 -8.43 4.16
C GLN A 32 -8.80 -9.11 5.29
N GLY A 33 -8.23 -10.20 5.81
CA GLY A 33 -8.58 -10.74 7.11
C GLY A 33 -7.71 -10.05 8.18
N ARG A 34 -8.31 -9.43 9.18
CA ARG A 34 -7.61 -8.73 10.26
C ARG A 34 -7.88 -9.39 11.61
N GLN A 35 -6.82 -9.64 12.36
CA GLN A 35 -6.89 -9.84 13.79
C GLN A 35 -6.44 -8.55 14.48
N ASN A 36 -7.27 -8.02 15.39
CA ASN A 36 -6.89 -6.83 16.16
C ASN A 36 -5.92 -7.22 17.28
N THR A 37 -4.89 -6.40 17.48
CA THR A 37 -3.87 -6.66 18.51
C THR A 37 -3.83 -5.61 19.62
N ASN A 38 -4.09 -4.34 19.33
CA ASN A 38 -3.84 -3.23 20.26
C ASN A 38 -5.03 -2.32 20.51
N TYR A 39 -6.13 -2.45 19.76
CA TYR A 39 -7.31 -1.59 19.86
C TYR A 39 -8.58 -2.42 19.89
N ASP A 40 -9.67 -1.85 20.37
CA ASP A 40 -10.98 -2.44 20.25
C ASP A 40 -11.36 -2.65 18.79
N ILE A 41 -12.05 -3.76 18.51
CA ILE A 41 -12.53 -4.04 17.16
C ILE A 41 -13.58 -3.01 16.78
N ASN A 42 -13.30 -2.27 15.70
CA ASN A 42 -14.24 -1.32 15.12
C ASN A 42 -14.28 -1.51 13.61
N LEU A 43 -15.45 -1.80 13.08
CA LEU A 43 -15.64 -2.05 11.63
C LEU A 43 -15.19 -0.87 10.76
N TYR A 44 -15.40 0.36 11.22
CA TYR A 44 -15.01 1.55 10.47
C TYR A 44 -13.50 1.74 10.45
N ALA A 45 -12.80 1.31 11.48
CA ALA A 45 -11.34 1.37 11.60
C ALA A 45 -10.63 0.14 11.02
N CYS A 46 -11.34 -0.75 10.32
CA CYS A 46 -10.76 -1.87 9.59
C CYS A 46 -10.30 -1.47 8.18
N HIS A 47 -9.32 -2.19 7.67
CA HIS A 47 -8.88 -2.07 6.28
C HIS A 47 -9.96 -2.53 5.28
N PRO A 48 -9.86 -2.10 4.03
CA PRO A 48 -9.01 -1.06 3.49
C PRO A 48 -9.53 0.34 3.84
N PHE A 49 -8.64 1.34 3.84
CA PHE A 49 -8.99 2.75 3.96
C PHE A 49 -9.04 3.41 2.59
N PHE A 50 -9.93 4.40 2.44
CA PHE A 50 -10.16 5.08 1.16
C PHE A 50 -10.33 6.58 1.35
N ILE A 51 -9.75 7.36 0.45
CA ILE A 51 -9.99 8.79 0.32
C ILE A 51 -9.92 9.20 -1.16
N GLN A 52 -11.00 9.75 -1.69
CA GLN A 52 -11.05 10.31 -3.05
C GLN A 52 -10.45 9.42 -4.15
N GLY A 53 -10.74 8.11 -4.10
CA GLY A 53 -10.25 7.14 -5.09
C GLY A 53 -8.86 6.57 -4.81
N PHE A 54 -8.16 7.06 -3.81
CA PHE A 54 -6.96 6.41 -3.26
C PHE A 54 -7.37 5.39 -2.23
N GLY A 55 -6.66 4.29 -2.14
CA GLY A 55 -6.89 3.29 -1.10
C GLY A 55 -5.62 2.58 -0.70
N SER A 56 -5.60 2.11 0.55
CA SER A 56 -4.53 1.22 1.02
C SER A 56 -4.99 0.27 2.11
N MET A 57 -4.23 -0.79 2.26
CA MET A 57 -4.25 -1.69 3.40
C MET A 57 -2.82 -2.02 3.80
N THR A 58 -2.61 -2.37 5.05
CA THR A 58 -1.28 -2.63 5.59
C THR A 58 -1.24 -3.94 6.36
N ASN A 59 -0.06 -4.55 6.37
CA ASN A 59 0.32 -5.57 7.32
C ASN A 59 1.46 -4.98 8.16
N GLY A 60 1.20 -4.70 9.45
CA GLY A 60 2.20 -4.11 10.32
C GLY A 60 1.59 -3.21 11.39
N GLU A 61 2.45 -2.41 11.97
CA GLU A 61 2.13 -1.44 13.02
C GLU A 61 2.83 -0.11 12.75
N ASN A 62 2.21 0.99 13.15
CA ASN A 62 2.79 2.32 13.07
C ASN A 62 2.63 3.04 14.41
N THR A 63 3.72 3.19 15.14
CA THR A 63 3.74 3.81 16.46
C THR A 63 3.58 5.33 16.42
N ALA A 64 3.81 5.95 15.26
CA ALA A 64 3.75 7.40 15.06
C ALA A 64 2.42 7.89 14.46
N PHE A 65 1.36 7.08 14.42
CA PHE A 65 0.13 7.44 13.71
C PHE A 65 -0.57 8.69 14.24
N GLY A 66 -0.60 8.91 15.56
CA GLY A 66 -1.21 10.10 16.17
C GLY A 66 -0.58 11.41 15.68
N PRO A 67 0.73 11.63 15.87
CA PRO A 67 1.44 12.79 15.33
C PRO A 67 1.31 12.96 13.82
N ILE A 68 1.32 11.88 13.04
CA ILE A 68 1.11 11.92 11.58
C ILE A 68 -0.29 12.44 11.25
N LYS A 69 -1.31 11.91 11.93
CA LYS A 69 -2.71 12.34 11.77
C LYS A 69 -2.87 13.83 12.06
N GLU A 70 -2.33 14.30 13.19
CA GLU A 70 -2.38 15.71 13.58
C GLU A 70 -1.67 16.62 12.56
N TYR A 71 -0.50 16.21 12.08
CA TYR A 71 0.21 16.94 11.02
C TYR A 71 -0.63 17.05 9.75
N LEU A 72 -1.23 15.94 9.28
CA LEU A 72 -2.05 15.92 8.07
C LEU A 72 -3.31 16.78 8.24
N ILE A 73 -3.98 16.71 9.39
CA ILE A 73 -5.14 17.56 9.70
C ILE A 73 -4.74 19.05 9.65
N SER A 74 -3.59 19.43 10.22
CA SER A 74 -3.09 20.81 10.18
C SER A 74 -2.80 21.30 8.75
N ARG A 75 -2.62 20.37 7.80
CA ARG A 75 -2.44 20.65 6.36
C ARG A 75 -3.74 20.56 5.55
N GLY A 76 -4.88 20.46 6.23
CA GLY A 76 -6.20 20.41 5.58
C GLY A 76 -6.60 19.04 5.04
N VAL A 77 -5.88 17.96 5.40
CA VAL A 77 -6.31 16.61 5.07
C VAL A 77 -7.46 16.20 5.99
N THR A 78 -8.60 15.88 5.41
CA THR A 78 -9.83 15.49 6.10
C THR A 78 -10.26 14.08 5.68
N GLY A 79 -11.36 13.59 6.24
CA GLY A 79 -11.93 12.30 5.83
C GLY A 79 -11.46 11.11 6.66
N TYR A 80 -10.89 11.35 7.84
CA TYR A 80 -10.60 10.30 8.82
C TYR A 80 -11.90 9.65 9.31
N VAL A 81 -11.86 8.34 9.54
CA VAL A 81 -13.03 7.57 9.99
C VAL A 81 -13.48 7.91 11.41
N GLY A 82 -12.65 8.62 12.18
CA GLY A 82 -12.98 9.08 13.54
C GLY A 82 -12.68 8.06 14.65
N TYR A 83 -12.13 6.91 14.31
CA TYR A 83 -11.70 5.87 15.24
C TYR A 83 -10.18 5.66 15.16
N ASP A 84 -9.61 5.05 16.20
CA ASP A 84 -8.19 4.80 16.24
C ASP A 84 -7.82 3.65 15.30
N SER A 85 -6.94 3.97 14.35
CA SER A 85 -6.26 3.01 13.49
C SER A 85 -4.90 3.57 13.09
N ASP A 86 -3.87 2.83 13.38
CA ASP A 86 -2.50 3.16 13.00
C ASP A 86 -2.27 3.10 11.49
N SER A 87 -3.17 2.44 10.77
CA SER A 87 -3.04 2.15 9.34
C SER A 87 -3.73 3.17 8.43
N GLU A 88 -4.69 3.93 8.94
CA GLU A 88 -5.45 4.91 8.15
C GLU A 88 -4.53 6.01 7.58
N VAL A 89 -3.51 6.39 8.32
CA VAL A 89 -2.56 7.43 7.89
C VAL A 89 -1.83 7.11 6.59
N PHE A 90 -1.64 5.84 6.26
CA PHE A 90 -0.99 5.44 5.00
C PHE A 90 -1.78 5.92 3.78
N THR A 91 -3.10 5.77 3.80
CA THR A 91 -3.98 6.26 2.72
C THR A 91 -3.97 7.79 2.66
N HIS A 92 -3.98 8.45 3.83
CA HIS A 92 -3.97 9.91 3.90
C HIS A 92 -2.63 10.48 3.45
N ILE A 93 -1.49 9.87 3.79
CA ILE A 93 -0.16 10.27 3.26
C ILE A 93 -0.12 10.09 1.74
N LEU A 94 -0.64 8.96 1.23
CA LEU A 94 -0.69 8.70 -0.21
C LEU A 94 -1.48 9.78 -0.95
N HIS A 95 -2.69 10.08 -0.48
CA HIS A 95 -3.52 11.15 -1.03
C HIS A 95 -2.83 12.52 -0.94
N PHE A 96 -2.24 12.85 0.21
CA PHE A 96 -1.54 14.11 0.42
C PHE A 96 -0.35 14.27 -0.53
N ALA A 97 0.51 13.24 -0.61
CA ALA A 97 1.70 13.27 -1.45
C ALA A 97 1.37 13.36 -2.95
N VAL A 98 0.49 12.49 -3.42
CA VAL A 98 0.23 12.34 -4.86
C VAL A 98 -0.80 13.36 -5.35
N ARG A 99 -1.91 13.55 -4.60
CA ARG A 99 -3.01 14.42 -5.05
C ARG A 99 -2.81 15.88 -4.69
N GLN A 100 -2.42 16.17 -3.45
CA GLN A 100 -2.32 17.56 -2.98
C GLN A 100 -0.97 18.19 -3.32
N LEU A 101 0.14 17.46 -3.15
CA LEU A 101 1.47 17.96 -3.46
C LEU A 101 1.91 17.69 -4.91
N GLY A 102 1.22 16.80 -5.64
CA GLY A 102 1.51 16.48 -7.04
C GLY A 102 2.79 15.67 -7.24
N TYR A 103 3.27 14.98 -6.21
CA TYR A 103 4.46 14.14 -6.37
C TYR A 103 4.16 12.86 -7.15
N PRO A 104 5.10 12.41 -7.99
CA PRO A 104 5.06 11.07 -8.58
C PRO A 104 4.93 9.98 -7.49
N LEU A 105 4.18 8.91 -7.81
CA LEU A 105 3.83 7.86 -6.85
C LEU A 105 5.05 7.24 -6.13
N GLN A 106 6.18 7.09 -6.81
CA GLN A 106 7.39 6.50 -6.21
C GLN A 106 7.92 7.31 -5.02
N TYR A 107 7.73 8.63 -4.99
CA TYR A 107 8.12 9.45 -3.85
C TYR A 107 7.29 9.19 -2.58
N TYR A 108 6.13 8.55 -2.72
CA TYR A 108 5.39 8.05 -1.56
C TYR A 108 6.27 7.14 -0.68
N LYS A 109 7.03 6.23 -1.31
CA LYS A 109 7.99 5.38 -0.60
C LYS A 109 9.08 6.20 0.10
N ASP A 110 9.62 7.21 -0.57
CA ASP A 110 10.67 8.09 0.00
C ASP A 110 10.13 8.94 1.16
N ILE A 111 8.83 9.25 1.19
CA ILE A 111 8.18 9.98 2.29
C ILE A 111 7.97 9.06 3.50
N ILE A 112 7.34 7.91 3.32
CA ILE A 112 7.01 7.00 4.44
C ILE A 112 8.23 6.28 4.98
N THR A 113 9.26 6.06 4.15
CA THR A 113 10.48 5.31 4.49
C THR A 113 11.70 6.03 3.91
N PRO A 114 12.09 7.21 4.44
CA PRO A 114 13.14 8.02 3.86
C PRO A 114 14.51 7.34 4.00
N LEU A 115 15.31 7.45 2.95
CA LEU A 115 16.69 6.98 2.92
C LEU A 115 17.55 7.69 3.98
N LYS A 116 18.65 7.05 4.40
CA LYS A 116 19.71 7.68 5.18
C LYS A 116 20.44 8.73 4.31
N ALA A 117 21.08 9.70 4.92
CA ALA A 117 21.81 10.76 4.20
C ALA A 117 22.83 10.18 3.20
N SER A 118 23.65 9.22 3.64
CA SER A 118 24.67 8.57 2.81
C SER A 118 24.09 7.72 1.65
N GLU A 119 22.84 7.30 1.76
CA GLU A 119 22.14 6.59 0.70
C GLU A 119 21.53 7.57 -0.31
N MET A 120 20.99 8.71 0.16
CA MET A 120 20.44 9.76 -0.69
C MET A 120 21.50 10.40 -1.60
N GLU A 121 22.73 10.59 -1.10
CA GLU A 121 23.85 11.17 -1.86
C GLU A 121 24.17 10.41 -3.16
N ARG A 122 23.78 9.15 -3.25
CA ARG A 122 24.00 8.30 -4.44
C ARG A 122 22.97 8.55 -5.55
N ARG A 123 21.91 9.29 -5.25
CA ARG A 123 20.82 9.54 -6.19
C ARG A 123 21.02 10.86 -6.95
N LEU A 124 20.64 10.87 -8.22
CA LEU A 124 20.68 12.08 -9.05
C LEU A 124 19.75 13.18 -8.51
N ASP A 125 18.66 12.80 -7.87
CA ASP A 125 17.67 13.70 -7.25
C ASP A 125 17.90 13.91 -5.75
N SER A 126 19.13 13.71 -5.26
CA SER A 126 19.49 13.82 -3.84
C SER A 126 19.04 15.12 -3.18
N GLY A 127 19.11 16.24 -3.89
CA GLY A 127 18.63 17.54 -3.42
C GLY A 127 17.11 17.55 -3.19
N VAL A 128 16.34 16.94 -4.09
CA VAL A 128 14.87 16.80 -3.94
C VAL A 128 14.55 15.91 -2.74
N LEU A 129 15.23 14.77 -2.60
CA LEU A 129 15.04 13.86 -1.47
C LEU A 129 15.39 14.50 -0.13
N ALA A 130 16.44 15.31 -0.08
CA ALA A 130 16.81 16.04 1.14
C ALA A 130 15.71 17.04 1.53
N LEU A 131 15.14 17.77 0.56
CA LEU A 131 14.01 18.67 0.78
C LEU A 131 12.75 17.93 1.21
N LEU A 132 12.41 16.81 0.56
CA LEU A 132 11.29 15.95 0.95
C LEU A 132 11.45 15.48 2.40
N LYS A 133 12.62 14.94 2.73
CA LYS A 133 12.91 14.46 4.09
C LYS A 133 12.84 15.57 5.13
N ALA A 134 13.31 16.77 4.81
CA ALA A 134 13.27 17.91 5.73
C ALA A 134 11.83 18.41 5.95
N SER A 135 11.06 18.60 4.87
CA SER A 135 9.72 19.20 4.90
C SER A 135 8.62 18.21 5.32
N LEU A 136 8.77 16.93 5.00
CA LEU A 136 7.77 15.88 5.24
C LEU A 136 8.20 14.86 6.30
N ARG A 137 9.23 15.19 7.09
CA ARG A 137 9.72 14.32 8.18
C ARG A 137 8.61 13.81 9.12
N PRO A 138 7.58 14.61 9.48
CA PRO A 138 6.48 14.13 10.31
C PRO A 138 5.69 12.97 9.72
N LEU A 139 5.79 12.73 8.41
CA LEU A 139 5.08 11.66 7.70
C LEU A 139 5.87 10.35 7.63
N CYS A 140 7.08 10.30 8.20
CA CYS A 140 7.86 9.08 8.29
C CYS A 140 7.15 8.06 9.17
N ILE A 141 6.92 6.88 8.62
CA ILE A 141 6.31 5.77 9.34
C ILE A 141 7.34 5.12 10.26
N ASP A 142 6.95 4.91 11.50
CA ASP A 142 7.76 4.19 12.50
C ASP A 142 7.08 2.87 12.87
N GLY A 143 7.75 1.78 12.56
CA GLY A 143 7.29 0.41 12.81
C GLY A 143 7.40 -0.50 11.58
N PRO A 144 7.24 -1.82 11.81
CA PRO A 144 7.25 -2.80 10.74
C PRO A 144 6.00 -2.68 9.89
N ASN A 145 6.14 -2.53 8.58
CA ASN A 145 4.98 -2.43 7.70
C ASN A 145 5.24 -2.95 6.28
N MET A 146 4.18 -3.44 5.69
CA MET A 146 4.00 -3.63 4.26
C MET A 146 2.68 -2.98 3.89
N VAL A 147 2.70 -2.11 2.90
CA VAL A 147 1.52 -1.43 2.40
C VAL A 147 1.22 -1.85 0.97
N ILE A 148 -0.03 -2.20 0.71
CA ILE A 148 -0.59 -2.36 -0.63
C ILE A 148 -1.58 -1.22 -0.84
N GLY A 149 -1.48 -0.54 -1.96
CA GLY A 149 -2.37 0.58 -2.24
C GLY A 149 -2.69 0.73 -3.73
N PHE A 150 -3.59 1.65 -4.02
CA PHE A 150 -3.93 2.05 -5.37
C PHE A 150 -4.27 3.53 -5.47
N THR A 151 -4.13 4.05 -6.67
CA THR A 151 -4.45 5.43 -7.05
C THR A 151 -5.71 5.49 -7.91
N PRO A 152 -6.35 6.66 -8.07
CA PRO A 152 -7.63 6.79 -8.80
C PRO A 152 -7.60 6.32 -10.26
N ASP A 153 -6.43 6.33 -10.89
CA ASP A 153 -6.24 5.84 -12.26
C ASP A 153 -6.16 4.32 -12.36
N GLY A 154 -6.15 3.61 -11.22
CA GLY A 154 -6.07 2.16 -11.15
C GLY A 154 -4.66 1.60 -11.06
N THR A 155 -3.64 2.45 -10.88
CA THR A 155 -2.28 1.99 -10.57
C THR A 155 -2.25 1.38 -9.18
N CYS A 156 -1.77 0.13 -9.07
CA CYS A 156 -1.60 -0.58 -7.80
C CYS A 156 -0.12 -0.63 -7.42
N PHE A 157 0.16 -0.71 -6.11
CA PHE A 157 1.54 -0.80 -5.65
C PHE A 157 1.68 -1.58 -4.35
N MET A 158 2.91 -2.07 -4.09
CA MET A 158 3.34 -2.62 -2.81
C MET A 158 4.66 -1.97 -2.39
N ALA A 159 4.76 -1.57 -1.13
CA ALA A 159 5.98 -1.04 -0.53
C ALA A 159 6.17 -1.58 0.90
N HIS A 160 7.42 -1.64 1.36
CA HIS A 160 7.80 -2.18 2.67
C HIS A 160 8.51 -1.12 3.52
N ASP A 161 8.62 -1.38 4.82
CA ASP A 161 9.47 -0.63 5.73
C ASP A 161 10.98 -0.76 5.36
N SER A 162 11.81 0.06 6.02
CA SER A 162 13.26 0.14 5.76
C SER A 162 14.04 -1.14 6.07
N LYS A 163 13.45 -2.10 6.77
CA LYS A 163 14.06 -3.39 7.15
C LYS A 163 13.39 -4.58 6.49
N LYS A 164 12.25 -4.37 5.83
CA LYS A 164 11.38 -5.42 5.29
C LYS A 164 11.01 -6.45 6.36
N LEU A 165 10.42 -5.98 7.46
CA LEU A 165 10.04 -6.84 8.57
C LEU A 165 8.73 -7.59 8.33
N ARG A 166 7.92 -7.14 7.37
CA ARG A 166 6.69 -7.83 6.97
C ARG A 166 6.86 -8.45 5.59
N PRO A 167 6.30 -9.66 5.38
CA PRO A 167 6.39 -10.33 4.09
C PRO A 167 5.53 -9.65 3.03
N GLY A 168 5.81 -9.97 1.77
CA GLY A 168 5.04 -9.53 0.63
C GLY A 168 5.61 -10.11 -0.65
N ILE A 169 4.72 -10.49 -1.55
CA ILE A 169 5.03 -11.07 -2.85
C ILE A 169 4.04 -10.52 -3.89
N VAL A 170 4.52 -10.33 -5.09
CA VAL A 170 3.72 -9.94 -6.26
C VAL A 170 3.92 -10.96 -7.35
N GLY A 171 2.84 -11.48 -7.89
CA GLY A 171 2.89 -12.44 -8.99
C GLY A 171 1.58 -12.46 -9.76
N GLY A 172 1.55 -13.21 -10.84
CA GLY A 172 0.35 -13.29 -11.65
C GLY A 172 0.59 -13.75 -13.07
N THR A 173 -0.41 -13.51 -13.89
CA THR A 173 -0.39 -13.72 -15.33
C THR A 173 -0.66 -12.40 -16.03
N LYS A 174 -0.44 -12.32 -17.33
CA LYS A 174 -0.79 -11.14 -18.12
C LYS A 174 -2.26 -10.76 -17.93
N GLY A 175 -2.50 -9.53 -17.47
CA GLY A 175 -3.85 -9.02 -17.19
C GLY A 175 -4.44 -9.40 -15.83
N ARG A 176 -3.76 -10.22 -15.02
CA ARG A 176 -4.19 -10.59 -13.66
C ARG A 176 -3.00 -10.66 -12.71
N ILE A 177 -2.76 -9.59 -11.97
CA ILE A 177 -1.66 -9.48 -11.00
C ILE A 177 -2.25 -9.43 -9.60
N ALA A 178 -1.62 -10.14 -8.68
CA ALA A 178 -1.97 -10.14 -7.26
C ALA A 178 -0.78 -9.70 -6.40
N PHE A 179 -1.10 -8.94 -5.37
CA PHE A 179 -0.21 -8.52 -4.29
C PHE A 179 -0.71 -9.20 -3.02
N VAL A 180 0.12 -9.98 -2.37
CA VAL A 180 -0.27 -10.72 -1.17
C VAL A 180 0.81 -10.66 -0.10
N SER A 181 0.42 -10.85 1.16
CA SER A 181 1.38 -10.94 2.26
C SER A 181 2.10 -12.29 2.31
N GLU A 182 1.45 -13.37 1.84
CA GLU A 182 1.97 -14.73 1.94
C GLU A 182 1.86 -15.46 0.59
N GLU A 183 2.85 -16.28 0.24
CA GLU A 183 2.91 -17.00 -1.03
C GLU A 183 1.72 -17.95 -1.21
N CYS A 184 1.24 -18.60 -0.17
CA CYS A 184 0.06 -19.46 -0.21
C CYS A 184 -1.21 -18.71 -0.63
N GLY A 185 -1.30 -17.42 -0.30
CA GLY A 185 -2.38 -16.57 -0.80
C GLY A 185 -2.29 -16.33 -2.31
N LEU A 186 -1.07 -16.20 -2.83
CA LEU A 186 -0.84 -16.05 -4.27
C LEU A 186 -1.18 -17.33 -5.03
N ASP A 187 -0.80 -18.50 -4.49
CA ASP A 187 -1.17 -19.81 -5.02
C ASP A 187 -2.69 -19.99 -5.13
N SER A 188 -3.41 -19.47 -4.15
CA SER A 188 -4.87 -19.54 -4.12
C SER A 188 -5.54 -18.59 -5.12
N VAL A 189 -4.98 -17.39 -5.32
CA VAL A 189 -5.59 -16.34 -6.17
C VAL A 189 -5.20 -16.50 -7.63
N VAL A 190 -3.96 -16.91 -7.93
CA VAL A 190 -3.42 -17.08 -9.29
C VAL A 190 -2.65 -18.41 -9.38
N PRO A 191 -3.34 -19.55 -9.31
CA PRO A 191 -2.69 -20.86 -9.29
C PRO A 191 -2.00 -21.25 -10.61
N ASP A 192 -2.34 -20.58 -11.68
CA ASP A 192 -1.83 -20.80 -13.05
C ASP A 192 -0.66 -19.88 -13.43
N ARG A 193 -0.09 -19.13 -12.46
CA ARG A 193 1.03 -18.23 -12.72
C ARG A 193 2.35 -18.99 -12.93
N ASP A 194 3.29 -18.33 -13.58
CA ASP A 194 4.68 -18.76 -13.62
C ASP A 194 5.41 -18.29 -12.35
N HIS A 195 5.71 -19.21 -11.44
CA HIS A 195 6.40 -18.92 -10.19
C HIS A 195 7.80 -18.30 -10.38
N SER A 196 8.45 -18.53 -11.53
CA SER A 196 9.76 -17.94 -11.81
C SER A 196 9.71 -16.44 -12.03
N LEU A 197 8.52 -15.89 -12.29
CA LEU A 197 8.25 -14.46 -12.48
C LEU A 197 7.76 -13.78 -11.19
N ASP A 198 7.62 -14.50 -10.10
CA ASP A 198 7.19 -13.94 -8.82
C ASP A 198 8.23 -12.93 -8.30
N ILE A 199 7.77 -11.77 -7.89
CA ILE A 199 8.60 -10.70 -7.36
C ILE A 199 8.50 -10.69 -5.84
N PHE A 200 9.65 -10.84 -5.18
CA PHE A 200 9.81 -10.68 -3.74
C PHE A 200 10.45 -9.30 -3.46
N PRO A 201 9.65 -8.24 -3.24
CA PRO A 201 10.18 -6.90 -3.12
C PRO A 201 11.15 -6.79 -1.94
N MET A 202 12.28 -6.14 -2.12
CA MET A 202 13.27 -5.89 -1.08
C MET A 202 12.96 -4.58 -0.34
N LYS A 203 13.70 -4.28 0.72
CA LYS A 203 13.47 -3.11 1.58
C LYS A 203 13.44 -1.76 0.84
N TYR A 204 14.18 -1.64 -0.26
CA TYR A 204 14.22 -0.40 -1.06
C TYR A 204 13.23 -0.40 -2.22
N ASP A 205 12.58 -1.53 -2.47
CA ASP A 205 11.71 -1.69 -3.62
C ASP A 205 10.29 -1.18 -3.35
N MET A 206 9.69 -0.68 -4.41
CA MET A 206 8.26 -0.46 -4.55
C MET A 206 7.84 -1.09 -5.87
N VAL A 207 7.00 -2.11 -5.79
CA VAL A 207 6.43 -2.73 -7.00
C VAL A 207 5.19 -1.94 -7.39
N ILE A 208 5.11 -1.58 -8.66
CA ILE A 208 4.03 -0.78 -9.23
C ILE A 208 3.46 -1.51 -10.45
N VAL A 209 2.15 -1.62 -10.49
CA VAL A 209 1.42 -2.24 -11.60
C VAL A 209 0.54 -1.20 -12.25
N SER A 210 0.72 -1.01 -13.55
CA SER A 210 -0.06 -0.11 -14.39
C SER A 210 -1.54 -0.51 -14.45
N PRO A 211 -2.46 0.42 -14.75
CA PRO A 211 -3.85 0.09 -15.00
C PRO A 211 -4.01 -1.02 -16.03
N GLY A 212 -4.86 -1.99 -15.73
CA GLY A 212 -5.07 -3.16 -16.60
C GLY A 212 -4.10 -4.31 -16.41
N ALA A 213 -3.17 -4.19 -15.46
CA ALA A 213 -2.15 -5.20 -15.15
C ALA A 213 -1.32 -5.64 -16.38
N GLU A 214 -1.02 -4.68 -17.25
CA GLU A 214 -0.24 -4.91 -18.48
C GLU A 214 1.26 -4.85 -18.23
N GLU A 215 1.68 -4.08 -17.22
CA GLU A 215 3.08 -3.84 -16.90
C GLU A 215 3.31 -3.89 -15.39
N VAL A 216 4.30 -4.67 -14.96
CA VAL A 216 4.79 -4.71 -13.58
C VAL A 216 6.18 -4.10 -13.55
N ARG A 217 6.36 -3.06 -12.77
CA ARG A 217 7.63 -2.31 -12.66
C ARG A 217 8.12 -2.29 -11.22
N VAL A 218 9.42 -2.36 -11.05
CA VAL A 218 10.06 -2.22 -9.74
C VAL A 218 10.82 -0.90 -9.67
N TRP A 219 10.40 -0.03 -8.78
CA TRP A 219 11.15 1.15 -8.39
C TRP A 219 12.04 0.81 -7.19
N ASN A 220 13.34 0.98 -7.34
CA ASN A 220 14.29 0.85 -6.24
C ASN A 220 14.74 2.23 -5.77
N GLN A 221 14.63 2.51 -4.47
CA GLN A 221 14.98 3.81 -3.90
C GLN A 221 16.44 4.22 -4.15
N LEU A 222 17.36 3.29 -4.38
CA LEU A 222 18.79 3.60 -4.61
C LEU A 222 19.13 3.76 -6.09
N TYR A 223 18.47 2.99 -6.96
CA TYR A 223 18.84 2.84 -8.37
C TYR A 223 17.77 3.32 -9.36
N GLY A 224 16.60 3.71 -8.86
CA GLY A 224 15.48 4.06 -9.72
C GLY A 224 14.75 2.84 -10.29
N TRP A 225 14.21 2.94 -11.50
CA TRP A 225 13.52 1.83 -12.17
C TRP A 225 14.49 0.70 -12.51
N THR A 226 14.27 -0.49 -11.99
CA THR A 226 15.21 -1.63 -12.11
C THR A 226 14.69 -2.77 -12.97
N THR A 227 13.38 -3.00 -13.02
CA THR A 227 12.78 -4.15 -13.69
C THR A 227 11.45 -3.76 -14.31
N THR A 228 11.20 -4.27 -15.50
CA THR A 228 9.89 -4.31 -16.16
C THR A 228 9.62 -5.75 -16.55
N ILE A 229 8.47 -6.29 -16.15
CA ILE A 229 7.98 -7.60 -16.56
C ILE A 229 6.74 -7.35 -17.40
N ASN A 230 6.78 -7.80 -18.66
CA ASN A 230 5.69 -7.65 -19.63
C ASN A 230 4.83 -8.91 -19.69
#